data_1dc496138167fb8411d68309308dc9be
#
_entry.id   1dc496138167fb8411d68309308dc9be
#
_cell.length_a   1.000
_cell.length_b   1.000
_cell.length_c   1.000
_cell.angle_alpha   90.00
_cell.angle_beta   90.00
_cell.angle_gamma   90.00
#
_symmetry.space_group_name_H-M   'P 1'
#
loop_
_entity.id
_entity.type
_entity.pdbx_description
1 polymer ?
#
loop_
_entity_poly.entity_id
_entity_poly.type
_entity_poly.pdbx_seq_one_letter_code
_entity_poly.pdbx_strand_id
1 'polypeptide(L)'
;MRTETQILKGEERTTSRVKIVVALLAGVYFVWAAAHPDDWRLIDGVNLVIHEAGHLFFRPLGEFMMIAGGSLFQVIVPMIFAGYFLYRGNQYSCALVLFWLGESLLNVSVYAADSIVMQLPLLGGNDSIHDWNYMLDHLDLLRQTATIAFAIRALGTLTILFALVWGIVNAARSSRNET
;
A
#
# COMPACT_ATOMS: atom_id res chain seq x y z
N MET A 1 13.61 -29.12 35.26
CA MET A 1 12.43 -28.22 35.36
C MET A 1 12.88 -26.83 34.93
N ARG A 2 12.35 -26.29 33.83
CA ARG A 2 12.73 -24.92 33.38
C ARG A 2 12.12 -23.91 34.34
N THR A 3 12.86 -22.87 34.68
CA THR A 3 12.34 -21.78 35.50
C THR A 3 11.31 -20.94 34.68
N GLU A 4 10.34 -20.31 35.36
CA GLU A 4 9.33 -19.44 34.71
C GLU A 4 9.98 -18.38 33.81
N THR A 5 11.08 -17.79 34.27
CA THR A 5 11.90 -16.84 33.49
C THR A 5 12.45 -17.45 32.17
N GLN A 6 12.84 -18.74 32.20
CA GLN A 6 13.35 -19.44 30.99
C GLN A 6 12.23 -19.74 30.02
N ILE A 7 11.00 -19.99 30.50
CA ILE A 7 9.82 -20.22 29.68
C ILE A 7 9.43 -18.91 28.98
N LEU A 8 9.30 -17.81 29.73
CA LEU A 8 8.98 -16.50 29.20
C LEU A 8 9.97 -16.02 28.11
N LYS A 9 11.29 -16.14 28.41
CA LYS A 9 12.32 -15.82 27.37
C LYS A 9 12.24 -16.72 26.15
N GLY A 10 11.79 -17.94 26.29
CA GLY A 10 11.56 -18.86 25.16
C GLY A 10 10.40 -18.40 24.28
N GLU A 11 9.28 -17.99 24.88
CA GLU A 11 8.10 -17.49 24.19
C GLU A 11 8.38 -16.18 23.44
N GLU A 12 9.08 -15.23 24.07
CA GLU A 12 9.47 -13.96 23.47
C GLU A 12 10.38 -14.13 22.25
N ARG A 13 11.40 -15.00 22.36
CA ARG A 13 12.26 -15.34 21.21
C ARG A 13 11.49 -15.98 20.07
N THR A 14 10.51 -16.81 20.38
CA THR A 14 9.65 -17.46 19.39
C THR A 14 8.79 -16.41 18.70
N THR A 15 8.17 -15.49 19.44
CA THR A 15 7.37 -14.39 18.90
C THR A 15 8.19 -13.49 17.99
N SER A 16 9.41 -13.12 18.37
CA SER A 16 10.30 -12.30 17.52
C SER A 16 10.67 -13.02 16.21
N ARG A 17 10.99 -14.33 16.29
CA ARG A 17 11.28 -15.12 15.08
C ARG A 17 10.08 -15.20 14.14
N VAL A 18 8.87 -15.42 14.66
CA VAL A 18 7.65 -15.44 13.88
C VAL A 18 7.43 -14.09 13.18
N LYS A 19 7.60 -12.97 13.89
CA LYS A 19 7.51 -11.62 13.31
C LYS A 19 8.51 -11.42 12.18
N ILE A 20 9.76 -11.85 12.34
CA ILE A 20 10.78 -11.75 11.28
C ILE A 20 10.37 -12.58 10.06
N VAL A 21 9.92 -13.83 10.27
CA VAL A 21 9.47 -14.70 9.16
C VAL A 21 8.29 -14.06 8.42
N VAL A 22 7.30 -13.52 9.13
CA VAL A 22 6.15 -12.83 8.53
C VAL A 22 6.61 -11.63 7.73
N ALA A 23 7.50 -10.78 8.26
CA ALA A 23 8.03 -9.62 7.55
C ALA A 23 8.81 -10.02 6.28
N LEU A 24 9.58 -11.10 6.34
CA LEU A 24 10.31 -11.62 5.18
C LEU A 24 9.35 -12.17 4.11
N LEU A 25 8.35 -12.97 4.50
CA LEU A 25 7.37 -13.50 3.55
C LEU A 25 6.56 -12.38 2.90
N ALA A 26 6.10 -11.40 3.68
CA ALA A 26 5.47 -10.20 3.16
C ALA A 26 6.42 -9.44 2.22
N GLY A 27 7.67 -9.25 2.62
CA GLY A 27 8.68 -8.58 1.81
C GLY A 27 8.89 -9.27 0.47
N VAL A 28 9.06 -10.61 0.45
CA VAL A 28 9.20 -11.38 -0.80
C VAL A 28 7.98 -11.20 -1.70
N TYR A 29 6.76 -11.30 -1.13
CA TYR A 29 5.52 -11.13 -1.88
C TYR A 29 5.41 -9.72 -2.48
N PHE A 30 5.60 -8.66 -1.68
CA PHE A 30 5.40 -7.29 -2.15
C PHE A 30 6.56 -6.77 -3.02
N VAL A 31 7.79 -7.25 -2.83
CA VAL A 31 8.91 -6.97 -3.76
C VAL A 31 8.67 -7.65 -5.10
N TRP A 32 8.16 -8.89 -5.10
CA TRP A 32 7.73 -9.54 -6.33
C TRP A 32 6.58 -8.77 -6.99
N ALA A 33 5.60 -8.29 -6.24
CA ALA A 33 4.52 -7.42 -6.74
C ALA A 33 5.06 -6.14 -7.38
N ALA A 34 6.06 -5.50 -6.78
CA ALA A 34 6.70 -4.31 -7.36
C ALA A 34 7.42 -4.57 -8.68
N ALA A 35 7.94 -5.79 -8.86
CA ALA A 35 8.55 -6.22 -10.13
C ALA A 35 7.51 -6.55 -11.22
N HIS A 36 6.30 -6.95 -10.82
CA HIS A 36 5.19 -7.35 -11.72
C HIS A 36 3.91 -6.57 -11.38
N PRO A 37 3.89 -5.23 -11.51
CA PRO A 37 2.77 -4.41 -11.03
C PRO A 37 1.50 -4.61 -11.86
N ASP A 38 1.61 -5.11 -13.09
CA ASP A 38 0.49 -5.32 -14.01
C ASP A 38 -0.29 -6.62 -13.71
N ASP A 39 0.25 -7.51 -12.86
CA ASP A 39 -0.43 -8.73 -12.47
C ASP A 39 -1.54 -8.44 -11.45
N TRP A 40 -2.75 -8.93 -11.71
CA TRP A 40 -3.87 -8.79 -10.77
C TRP A 40 -3.73 -9.72 -9.56
N ARG A 41 -3.98 -9.19 -8.36
CA ARG A 41 -3.89 -9.90 -7.08
C ARG A 41 -5.16 -9.72 -6.27
N LEU A 42 -5.34 -10.55 -5.24
CA LEU A 42 -6.49 -10.44 -4.34
C LEU A 42 -6.56 -9.07 -3.65
N ILE A 43 -5.41 -8.49 -3.30
CA ILE A 43 -5.33 -7.17 -2.65
C ILE A 43 -5.78 -6.05 -3.58
N ASP A 44 -5.60 -6.20 -4.91
CA ASP A 44 -6.11 -5.24 -5.90
C ASP A 44 -7.63 -5.17 -5.88
N GLY A 45 -8.31 -6.30 -5.60
CA GLY A 45 -9.74 -6.33 -5.39
C GLY A 45 -10.19 -5.54 -4.15
N VAL A 46 -9.42 -5.59 -3.06
CA VAL A 46 -9.66 -4.76 -1.86
C VAL A 46 -9.44 -3.28 -2.18
N ASN A 47 -8.33 -2.98 -2.87
CA ASN A 47 -8.02 -1.63 -3.30
C ASN A 47 -9.09 -1.05 -4.22
N LEU A 48 -9.63 -1.86 -5.14
CA LEU A 48 -10.72 -1.46 -6.03
C LEU A 48 -11.98 -1.07 -5.27
N VAL A 49 -12.39 -1.85 -4.27
CA VAL A 49 -13.56 -1.51 -3.43
C VAL A 49 -13.34 -0.19 -2.69
N ILE A 50 -12.14 0.04 -2.18
CA ILE A 50 -11.78 1.29 -1.49
C ILE A 50 -11.76 2.46 -2.49
N HIS A 51 -11.25 2.24 -3.70
CA HIS A 51 -11.23 3.21 -4.79
C HIS A 51 -12.66 3.67 -5.13
N GLU A 52 -13.59 2.75 -5.38
CA GLU A 52 -14.98 3.07 -5.66
C GLU A 52 -15.66 3.82 -4.51
N ALA A 53 -15.39 3.41 -3.27
CA ALA A 53 -15.87 4.15 -2.10
C ALA A 53 -15.32 5.58 -2.04
N GLY A 54 -14.10 5.81 -2.55
CA GLY A 54 -13.46 7.11 -2.65
C GLY A 54 -14.25 8.09 -3.52
N HIS A 55 -14.75 7.66 -4.68
CA HIS A 55 -15.62 8.49 -5.52
C HIS A 55 -16.84 9.01 -4.76
N LEU A 56 -17.48 8.13 -3.99
CA LEU A 56 -18.66 8.50 -3.19
C LEU A 56 -18.29 9.45 -2.05
N PHE A 57 -17.17 9.18 -1.37
CA PHE A 57 -16.73 9.97 -0.22
C PHE A 57 -16.34 11.41 -0.63
N PHE A 58 -15.66 11.57 -1.77
CA PHE A 58 -15.20 12.87 -2.26
C PHE A 58 -16.23 13.61 -3.13
N ARG A 59 -17.35 12.98 -3.50
CA ARG A 59 -18.41 13.58 -4.32
C ARG A 59 -18.90 14.96 -3.86
N PRO A 60 -19.07 15.23 -2.55
CA PRO A 60 -19.51 16.55 -2.08
C PRO A 60 -18.53 17.69 -2.38
N LEU A 61 -17.27 17.38 -2.72
CA LEU A 61 -16.22 18.36 -2.99
C LEU A 61 -16.11 18.76 -4.47
N GLY A 62 -17.07 18.33 -5.29
CA GLY A 62 -17.13 18.63 -6.72
C GLY A 62 -16.57 17.54 -7.61
N GLU A 63 -16.77 17.67 -8.92
CA GLU A 63 -16.51 16.63 -9.92
C GLU A 63 -15.04 16.19 -9.94
N PHE A 64 -14.10 17.13 -10.01
CA PHE A 64 -12.67 16.82 -10.03
C PHE A 64 -12.26 16.03 -8.79
N MET A 65 -12.70 16.44 -7.59
CA MET A 65 -12.39 15.74 -6.35
C MET A 65 -13.11 14.40 -6.24
N MET A 66 -14.31 14.29 -6.79
CA MET A 66 -15.00 13.01 -6.87
C MET A 66 -14.19 12.02 -7.70
N ILE A 67 -13.70 12.40 -8.87
CA ILE A 67 -12.91 11.55 -9.75
C ILE A 67 -11.54 11.22 -9.12
N ALA A 68 -10.82 12.23 -8.61
CA ALA A 68 -9.55 12.02 -7.91
C ALA A 68 -9.70 11.16 -6.64
N GLY A 69 -10.90 11.19 -6.05
CA GLY A 69 -11.24 10.55 -4.79
C GLY A 69 -10.98 9.04 -4.77
N GLY A 70 -11.16 8.36 -5.89
CA GLY A 70 -10.87 6.93 -6.01
C GLY A 70 -9.42 6.63 -5.63
N SER A 71 -8.47 7.13 -6.38
CA SER A 71 -7.04 6.93 -6.13
C SER A 71 -6.58 7.55 -4.80
N LEU A 72 -7.10 8.72 -4.42
CA LEU A 72 -6.78 9.34 -3.14
C LEU A 72 -7.20 8.46 -1.96
N PHE A 73 -8.43 7.96 -1.97
CA PHE A 73 -8.95 7.17 -0.85
C PHE A 73 -8.25 5.84 -0.72
N GLN A 74 -7.89 5.21 -1.85
CA GLN A 74 -7.09 3.98 -1.92
C GLN A 74 -5.74 4.13 -1.22
N VAL A 75 -5.13 5.31 -1.26
CA VAL A 75 -3.86 5.62 -0.58
C VAL A 75 -4.08 6.10 0.86
N ILE A 76 -5.08 6.94 1.10
CA ILE A 76 -5.37 7.53 2.42
C ILE A 76 -5.76 6.43 3.44
N VAL A 77 -6.54 5.43 3.05
CA VAL A 77 -6.99 4.37 3.97
C VAL A 77 -5.81 3.63 4.62
N PRO A 78 -4.87 3.04 3.87
CA PRO A 78 -3.71 2.42 4.50
C PRO A 78 -2.81 3.43 5.25
N MET A 79 -2.72 4.69 4.83
CA MET A 79 -2.02 5.73 5.58
C MET A 79 -2.64 5.97 6.96
N ILE A 80 -3.97 6.00 7.05
CA ILE A 80 -4.68 6.16 8.34
C ILE A 80 -4.36 4.96 9.25
N PHE A 81 -4.39 3.73 8.74
CA PHE A 81 -4.04 2.55 9.52
C PHE A 81 -2.58 2.56 9.98
N ALA A 82 -1.65 2.95 9.10
CA ALA A 82 -0.24 3.10 9.46
C ALA A 82 -0.05 4.14 10.57
N GLY A 83 -0.69 5.31 10.43
CA GLY A 83 -0.70 6.37 11.45
C GLY A 83 -1.30 5.93 12.77
N TYR A 84 -2.41 5.17 12.75
CA TYR A 84 -3.01 4.60 13.94
C TYR A 84 -2.04 3.66 14.69
N PHE A 85 -1.41 2.72 13.98
CA PHE A 85 -0.45 1.82 14.61
C PHE A 85 0.79 2.56 15.12
N LEU A 86 1.24 3.59 14.40
CA LEU A 86 2.35 4.43 14.86
C LEU A 86 1.97 5.19 16.14
N TYR A 87 0.78 5.80 16.19
CA TYR A 87 0.25 6.47 17.38
C TYR A 87 0.13 5.51 18.58
N ARG A 88 -0.24 4.25 18.34
CA ARG A 88 -0.31 3.20 19.36
C ARG A 88 1.06 2.63 19.76
N GLY A 89 2.17 3.15 19.22
CA GLY A 89 3.51 2.65 19.48
C GLY A 89 3.82 1.29 18.87
N ASN A 90 2.91 0.74 18.05
CA ASN A 90 3.10 -0.57 17.41
C ASN A 90 3.78 -0.42 16.04
N GLN A 91 5.09 -0.18 16.09
CA GLN A 91 5.91 0.04 14.89
C GLN A 91 5.95 -1.17 13.94
N TYR A 92 5.86 -2.39 14.48
CA TYR A 92 5.85 -3.60 13.65
C TYR A 92 4.55 -3.69 12.83
N SER A 93 3.40 -3.50 13.44
CA SER A 93 2.12 -3.49 12.71
C SER A 93 2.05 -2.33 11.72
N CYS A 94 2.61 -1.17 12.07
CA CYS A 94 2.75 -0.06 11.13
C CYS A 94 3.56 -0.49 9.89
N ALA A 95 4.70 -1.16 10.08
CA ALA A 95 5.52 -1.66 8.96
C ALA A 95 4.74 -2.65 8.07
N LEU A 96 3.91 -3.52 8.64
CA LEU A 96 3.07 -4.43 7.85
C LEU A 96 2.03 -3.68 7.00
N VAL A 97 1.42 -2.62 7.55
CA VAL A 97 0.47 -1.78 6.80
C VAL A 97 1.16 -0.97 5.72
N LEU A 98 2.42 -0.59 5.90
CA LEU A 98 3.18 0.10 4.85
C LEU A 98 3.43 -0.77 3.62
N PHE A 99 3.44 -2.11 3.72
CA PHE A 99 3.42 -2.97 2.53
C PHE A 99 2.14 -2.75 1.72
N TRP A 100 0.98 -2.69 2.38
CA TRP A 100 -0.28 -2.39 1.71
C TRP A 100 -0.29 -0.99 1.10
N LEU A 101 0.21 0.03 1.80
CA LEU A 101 0.34 1.37 1.25
C LEU A 101 1.21 1.39 -0.01
N GLY A 102 2.36 0.71 0.04
CA GLY A 102 3.25 0.62 -1.11
C GLY A 102 2.59 -0.06 -2.30
N GLU A 103 1.84 -1.13 -2.06
CA GLU A 103 1.12 -1.85 -3.09
C GLU A 103 -0.04 -1.00 -3.66
N SER A 104 -0.79 -0.28 -2.82
CA SER A 104 -1.81 0.67 -3.28
C SER A 104 -1.22 1.72 -4.23
N LEU A 105 -0.02 2.22 -3.95
CA LEU A 105 0.69 3.13 -4.84
C LEU A 105 1.11 2.45 -6.15
N LEU A 106 1.55 1.18 -6.12
CA LEU A 106 1.86 0.43 -7.34
C LEU A 106 0.62 0.28 -8.22
N ASN A 107 -0.50 -0.13 -7.64
CA ASN A 107 -1.77 -0.28 -8.34
C ASN A 107 -2.24 1.06 -8.95
N VAL A 108 -2.20 2.16 -8.19
CA VAL A 108 -2.48 3.51 -8.69
C VAL A 108 -1.53 3.90 -9.82
N SER A 109 -0.26 3.49 -9.77
CA SER A 109 0.71 3.82 -10.83
C SER A 109 0.38 3.14 -12.17
N VAL A 110 -0.12 1.92 -12.13
CA VAL A 110 -0.57 1.18 -13.33
C VAL A 110 -1.78 1.87 -13.93
N TYR A 111 -2.77 2.27 -13.10
CA TYR A 111 -3.93 3.00 -13.55
C TYR A 111 -3.57 4.37 -14.13
N ALA A 112 -2.63 5.09 -13.49
CA ALA A 112 -2.12 6.36 -14.03
C ALA A 112 -1.40 6.18 -15.37
N ALA A 113 -0.61 5.12 -15.55
CA ALA A 113 0.09 4.83 -16.80
C ALA A 113 -0.87 4.57 -17.96
N ASP A 114 -2.04 3.97 -17.68
CA ASP A 114 -3.06 3.65 -18.68
C ASP A 114 -3.88 4.87 -19.15
N SER A 115 -3.69 6.05 -18.57
CA SER A 115 -4.50 7.25 -18.82
C SER A 115 -4.58 7.72 -20.28
N ILE A 116 -3.65 7.33 -21.15
CA ILE A 116 -3.65 7.66 -22.59
C ILE A 116 -4.24 6.50 -23.40
N VAL A 117 -3.85 5.27 -23.10
CA VAL A 117 -4.22 4.07 -23.88
C VAL A 117 -5.61 3.57 -23.50
N MET A 118 -5.99 3.71 -22.21
CA MET A 118 -7.30 3.37 -21.64
C MET A 118 -7.75 1.95 -22.00
N GLN A 119 -6.87 0.96 -21.72
CA GLN A 119 -7.11 -0.45 -21.98
C GLN A 119 -7.50 -1.25 -20.74
N LEU A 120 -7.31 -0.67 -19.53
CA LEU A 120 -7.72 -1.33 -18.31
C LEU A 120 -9.26 -1.44 -18.24
N PRO A 121 -9.79 -2.61 -17.83
CA PRO A 121 -11.23 -2.75 -17.63
C PRO A 121 -11.73 -1.87 -16.50
N LEU A 122 -12.66 -0.95 -16.79
CA LEU A 122 -13.27 -0.07 -15.81
C LEU A 122 -14.57 -0.68 -15.25
N LEU A 123 -14.83 -0.46 -13.96
CA LEU A 123 -16.15 -0.74 -13.38
C LEU A 123 -17.16 0.24 -13.99
N GLY A 124 -18.24 -0.32 -14.61
CA GLY A 124 -19.21 0.48 -15.35
C GLY A 124 -19.08 0.36 -16.88
N GLY A 125 -18.05 -0.31 -17.39
CA GLY A 125 -17.87 -0.62 -18.80
C GLY A 125 -17.34 0.54 -19.64
N ASN A 126 -17.57 0.46 -20.96
CA ASN A 126 -16.97 1.37 -21.95
C ASN A 126 -17.42 2.84 -21.84
N ASP A 127 -18.53 3.11 -21.15
CA ASP A 127 -19.06 4.47 -20.97
C ASP A 127 -18.53 5.14 -19.69
N SER A 128 -17.67 4.44 -18.92
CA SER A 128 -17.09 4.99 -17.70
C SER A 128 -15.96 5.96 -18.00
N ILE A 129 -15.87 7.01 -17.19
CA ILE A 129 -14.77 7.98 -17.25
C ILE A 129 -13.51 7.28 -16.71
N HIS A 130 -12.40 7.40 -17.45
CA HIS A 130 -11.10 6.99 -16.96
C HIS A 130 -10.52 8.10 -16.08
N ASP A 131 -10.45 7.87 -14.76
CA ASP A 131 -10.12 8.91 -13.76
C ASP A 131 -8.83 9.64 -14.07
N TRP A 132 -7.76 8.90 -14.33
CA TRP A 132 -6.45 9.48 -14.58
C TRP A 132 -6.39 10.21 -15.91
N ASN A 133 -7.13 9.77 -16.94
CA ASN A 133 -7.25 10.53 -18.19
C ASN A 133 -7.93 11.86 -17.92
N TYR A 134 -9.09 11.85 -17.26
CA TYR A 134 -9.82 13.06 -16.89
C TYR A 134 -8.96 14.04 -16.07
N MET A 135 -8.30 13.56 -15.01
CA MET A 135 -7.47 14.40 -14.14
C MET A 135 -6.30 15.02 -14.88
N LEU A 136 -5.58 14.23 -15.66
CA LEU A 136 -4.40 14.71 -16.39
C LEU A 136 -4.76 15.62 -17.54
N ASP A 137 -5.89 15.37 -18.22
CA ASP A 137 -6.41 16.27 -19.24
C ASP A 137 -6.82 17.61 -18.64
N HIS A 138 -7.59 17.59 -17.55
CA HIS A 138 -8.05 18.79 -16.84
C HIS A 138 -6.90 19.68 -16.33
N LEU A 139 -5.75 19.08 -16.03
CA LEU A 139 -4.55 19.76 -15.54
C LEU A 139 -3.51 20.08 -16.65
N ASP A 140 -3.80 19.73 -17.91
CA ASP A 140 -2.88 19.83 -19.06
C ASP A 140 -1.57 19.03 -18.83
N LEU A 141 -1.69 17.87 -18.20
CA LEU A 141 -0.58 16.99 -17.80
C LEU A 141 -0.53 15.64 -18.55
N LEU A 142 -1.35 15.41 -19.58
CA LEU A 142 -1.37 14.14 -20.32
C LEU A 142 0.01 13.78 -20.91
N ARG A 143 0.80 14.79 -21.32
CA ARG A 143 2.16 14.55 -21.82
C ARG A 143 3.12 14.05 -20.75
N GLN A 144 2.83 14.25 -19.47
CA GLN A 144 3.62 13.85 -18.31
C GLN A 144 3.17 12.52 -17.71
N THR A 145 2.18 11.84 -18.30
CA THR A 145 1.63 10.54 -17.83
C THR A 145 2.72 9.56 -17.40
N ALA A 146 3.68 9.29 -18.26
CA ALA A 146 4.76 8.33 -17.97
C ALA A 146 5.62 8.76 -16.77
N THR A 147 5.92 10.04 -16.65
CA THR A 147 6.72 10.58 -15.54
C THR A 147 5.95 10.51 -14.22
N ILE A 148 4.66 10.85 -14.24
CA ILE A 148 3.79 10.80 -13.05
C ILE A 148 3.62 9.35 -12.60
N ALA A 149 3.27 8.44 -13.51
CA ALA A 149 3.14 7.02 -13.21
C ALA A 149 4.45 6.43 -12.66
N PHE A 150 5.59 6.76 -13.26
CA PHE A 150 6.90 6.34 -12.76
C PHE A 150 7.19 6.87 -11.35
N ALA A 151 6.89 8.14 -11.06
CA ALA A 151 7.09 8.73 -9.75
C ALA A 151 6.25 8.03 -8.68
N ILE A 152 4.97 7.73 -8.97
CA ILE A 152 4.08 6.99 -8.07
C ILE A 152 4.61 5.56 -7.85
N ARG A 153 5.04 4.87 -8.91
CA ARG A 153 5.63 3.53 -8.84
C ARG A 153 6.90 3.51 -8.00
N ALA A 154 7.78 4.48 -8.20
CA ALA A 154 9.01 4.62 -7.43
C ALA A 154 8.70 4.81 -5.94
N LEU A 155 7.74 5.68 -5.61
CA LEU A 155 7.30 5.90 -4.24
C LEU A 155 6.72 4.62 -3.62
N GLY A 156 5.88 3.88 -4.33
CA GLY A 156 5.33 2.60 -3.88
C GLY A 156 6.42 1.57 -3.60
N THR A 157 7.36 1.42 -4.54
CA THR A 157 8.50 0.50 -4.39
C THR A 157 9.37 0.87 -3.18
N LEU A 158 9.71 2.15 -3.02
CA LEU A 158 10.49 2.63 -1.87
C LEU A 158 9.76 2.40 -0.55
N THR A 159 8.44 2.59 -0.52
CA THR A 159 7.61 2.31 0.66
C THR A 159 7.65 0.83 1.03
N ILE A 160 7.58 -0.09 0.07
CA ILE A 160 7.71 -1.54 0.29
C ILE A 160 9.09 -1.89 0.85
N LEU A 161 10.16 -1.37 0.26
CA LEU A 161 11.53 -1.62 0.73
C LEU A 161 11.75 -1.08 2.15
N PHE A 162 11.24 0.11 2.44
CA PHE A 162 11.27 0.69 3.78
C PHE A 162 10.48 -0.18 4.78
N ALA A 163 9.27 -0.62 4.42
CA ALA A 163 8.43 -1.49 5.24
C ALA A 163 9.16 -2.79 5.61
N LEU A 164 9.85 -3.42 4.64
CA LEU A 164 10.62 -4.64 4.86
C LEU A 164 11.74 -4.42 5.89
N VAL A 165 12.58 -3.41 5.66
CA VAL A 165 13.71 -3.13 6.55
C VAL A 165 13.19 -2.76 7.95
N TRP A 166 12.21 -1.88 8.02
CA TRP A 166 11.66 -1.41 9.30
C TRP A 166 10.93 -2.52 10.06
N GLY A 167 10.18 -3.37 9.36
CA GLY A 167 9.52 -4.55 9.94
C GLY A 167 10.51 -5.52 10.57
N ILE A 168 11.60 -5.86 9.85
CA ILE A 168 12.66 -6.75 10.38
C ILE A 168 13.35 -6.11 11.57
N VAL A 169 13.73 -4.84 11.52
CA VAL A 169 14.40 -4.12 12.60
C VAL A 169 13.54 -4.11 13.87
N ASN A 170 12.24 -3.81 13.74
CA ASN A 170 11.34 -3.79 14.89
C ASN A 170 11.06 -5.20 15.46
N ALA A 171 10.94 -6.20 14.61
CA ALA A 171 10.84 -7.58 15.04
C ALA A 171 12.08 -8.03 15.84
N ALA A 172 13.27 -7.64 15.40
CA ALA A 172 14.52 -7.96 16.09
C ALA A 172 14.70 -7.18 17.41
N ARG A 173 14.27 -5.91 17.48
CA ARG A 173 14.33 -5.09 18.70
C ARG A 173 13.41 -5.59 19.80
N SER A 174 12.23 -6.11 19.45
CA SER A 174 11.29 -6.69 20.42
C SER A 174 11.94 -7.80 21.26
N SER A 175 12.97 -8.47 20.73
CA SER A 175 13.75 -9.50 21.45
C SER A 175 14.84 -8.95 22.38
N ARG A 176 15.23 -7.65 22.27
CA ARG A 176 16.35 -7.06 23.03
C ARG A 176 15.94 -6.20 24.21
N ASN A 177 14.75 -5.62 24.19
CA ASN A 177 14.33 -4.66 25.23
C ASN A 177 13.87 -5.34 26.53
N GLU A 178 13.94 -6.67 26.61
CA GLU A 178 13.46 -7.49 27.72
C GLU A 178 14.57 -8.39 28.29
N THR A 179 15.84 -8.13 27.91
CA THR A 179 17.05 -8.73 28.53
C THR A 179 17.70 -7.79 29.52
#